data_ae8f488766e784749b5cf448c3ada813
#
_entry.id   ae8f488766e784749b5cf448c3ada813
#
_cell.length_a   1.000
_cell.length_b   1.000
_cell.length_c   1.000
_cell.angle_alpha   90.00
_cell.angle_beta   90.00
_cell.angle_gamma   90.00
#
_symmetry.space_group_name_H-M   'P 1'
#
loop_
_entity.id
_entity.type
_entity.pdbx_description
1 polymer ?
#
loop_
_entity_poly.entity_id
_entity_poly.type
_entity_poly.pdbx_seq_one_letter_code
_entity_poly.pdbx_strand_id
1 'polypeptide(L)'
;LLGIGGTEFEFGHYEYLLSRMSDVDVYSVNAADVNTVRPKKLNKDSLVITASASGDTVEIVQAAKWMKEEGIRVVAFTGRDSKLGKMLDYVVHAPVVTGFCEHSYVLQAYFMYKLMNLRGDFDAYDRFADQLSEYIFEDLLAIKKKFEPIGMKMASELYDAEYTIFTGSGALWGETLLFSMCMLEEMQWIRCRPVNAAQFFHGTLELIEDKVPVFIVKGEDEFRAQDNRVEEFCKKINCQYVVFDASEYAVRLDNEFRKFIVPMITTACITGRLSRHYEAYTKHNLQYRRYYRQFKY
;
A
#
# COMPACT_ATOMS: atom_id res chain seq x y z
N LEU A 1 3.87 4.45 -12.86
CA LEU A 1 2.91 3.59 -12.17
C LEU A 1 1.55 4.28 -12.20
N LEU A 2 0.50 3.58 -12.63
CA LEU A 2 -0.85 4.12 -12.78
C LEU A 2 -1.79 3.44 -11.79
N GLY A 3 -2.35 4.19 -10.87
CA GLY A 3 -3.29 3.68 -9.86
C GLY A 3 -4.45 4.63 -9.60
N ILE A 4 -5.35 4.21 -8.74
CA ILE A 4 -6.36 5.05 -8.10
C ILE A 4 -6.78 4.38 -6.78
N GLY A 5 -6.95 5.17 -5.72
CA GLY A 5 -7.24 4.64 -4.39
C GLY A 5 -6.18 3.64 -3.93
N GLY A 6 -6.61 2.48 -3.43
CA GLY A 6 -5.69 1.48 -2.85
C GLY A 6 -4.53 1.08 -3.75
N THR A 7 -4.74 0.94 -5.06
CA THR A 7 -3.66 0.57 -6.00
C THR A 7 -2.64 1.68 -6.23
N GLU A 8 -3.05 2.94 -6.17
CA GLU A 8 -2.12 4.07 -6.21
C GLU A 8 -1.25 4.09 -4.97
N PHE A 9 -1.85 3.87 -3.81
CA PHE A 9 -1.14 3.81 -2.53
C PHE A 9 -0.16 2.62 -2.48
N GLU A 10 -0.60 1.44 -2.93
CA GLU A 10 0.24 0.25 -3.09
C GLU A 10 1.47 0.53 -3.97
N PHE A 11 1.32 1.30 -5.05
CA PHE A 11 2.45 1.65 -5.92
C PHE A 11 3.43 2.67 -5.31
N GLY A 12 3.06 3.39 -4.28
CA GLY A 12 3.91 4.40 -3.64
C GLY A 12 5.24 3.85 -3.14
N HIS A 13 5.27 2.61 -2.62
CA HIS A 13 6.53 2.02 -2.18
C HIS A 13 7.44 1.61 -3.34
N TYR A 14 6.88 1.21 -4.50
CA TYR A 14 7.69 0.93 -5.70
C TYR A 14 8.29 2.21 -6.27
N GLU A 15 7.52 3.30 -6.35
CA GLU A 15 8.09 4.60 -6.74
C GLU A 15 9.26 4.97 -5.84
N TYR A 16 9.09 4.84 -4.53
CA TYR A 16 10.13 5.10 -3.54
C TYR A 16 11.37 4.22 -3.75
N LEU A 17 11.20 2.89 -3.86
CA LEU A 17 12.32 1.95 -3.96
C LEU A 17 13.00 2.01 -5.33
N LEU A 18 12.25 2.01 -6.43
CA LEU A 18 12.82 1.97 -7.77
C LEU A 18 13.56 3.25 -8.12
N SER A 19 13.09 4.42 -7.67
CA SER A 19 13.81 5.69 -7.86
C SER A 19 15.15 5.76 -7.12
N ARG A 20 15.42 4.83 -6.20
CA ARG A 20 16.72 4.69 -5.50
C ARG A 20 17.61 3.60 -6.08
N MET A 21 17.03 2.72 -6.89
CA MET A 21 17.77 1.61 -7.49
C MET A 21 18.20 1.91 -8.92
N SER A 22 17.58 2.90 -9.57
CA SER A 22 17.70 3.12 -11.00
C SER A 22 17.65 4.60 -11.35
N ASP A 23 18.32 4.98 -12.43
CA ASP A 23 18.24 6.32 -13.04
C ASP A 23 16.95 6.50 -13.89
N VAL A 24 16.09 5.50 -13.95
CA VAL A 24 14.81 5.60 -14.66
C VAL A 24 13.90 6.59 -13.94
N ASP A 25 13.27 7.49 -14.68
CA ASP A 25 12.18 8.31 -14.19
C ASP A 25 10.98 7.41 -13.80
N VAL A 26 10.85 7.13 -12.50
CA VAL A 26 9.72 6.38 -11.94
C VAL A 26 8.84 7.33 -11.14
N TYR A 27 7.55 7.32 -11.42
CA TYR A 27 6.58 8.09 -10.65
C TYR A 27 5.18 7.47 -10.72
N SER A 28 4.40 7.68 -9.69
CA SER A 28 3.00 7.28 -9.63
C SER A 28 2.10 8.40 -10.12
N VAL A 29 1.04 8.03 -10.82
CA VAL A 29 0.02 8.95 -11.30
C VAL A 29 -1.37 8.41 -11.04
N ASN A 30 -2.28 9.31 -10.68
CA ASN A 30 -3.68 8.99 -10.50
C ASN A 30 -4.38 8.82 -11.85
N ALA A 31 -5.14 7.74 -12.01
CA ALA A 31 -5.82 7.45 -13.27
C ALA A 31 -6.88 8.49 -13.65
N ALA A 32 -7.58 9.08 -12.67
CA ALA A 32 -8.55 10.15 -12.93
C ALA A 32 -7.87 11.44 -13.39
N ASP A 33 -6.71 11.76 -12.80
CA ASP A 33 -5.92 12.93 -13.20
C ASP A 33 -5.40 12.78 -14.63
N VAL A 34 -4.91 11.58 -14.99
CA VAL A 34 -4.47 11.27 -16.36
C VAL A 34 -5.61 11.38 -17.36
N ASN A 35 -6.82 10.98 -16.99
CA ASN A 35 -8.00 11.14 -17.86
C ASN A 35 -8.38 12.62 -18.04
N THR A 36 -8.13 13.44 -17.04
CA THR A 36 -8.45 14.87 -17.05
C THR A 36 -7.38 15.69 -17.79
N VAL A 37 -6.11 15.45 -17.44
CA VAL A 37 -4.96 16.16 -18.04
C VAL A 37 -3.91 15.12 -18.41
N ARG A 38 -3.74 14.87 -19.70
CA ARG A 38 -2.77 13.90 -20.21
C ARG A 38 -1.34 14.43 -20.06
N PRO A 39 -0.49 13.84 -19.18
CA PRO A 39 0.85 14.36 -18.95
C PRO A 39 1.72 14.25 -20.21
N LYS A 40 2.44 15.32 -20.55
CA LYS A 40 3.32 15.34 -21.74
C LYS A 40 4.45 14.32 -21.70
N LYS A 41 4.91 13.96 -20.49
CA LYS A 41 5.93 12.93 -20.30
C LYS A 41 5.41 11.52 -20.56
N LEU A 42 4.10 11.31 -20.50
CA LEU A 42 3.46 10.02 -20.78
C LEU A 42 3.25 9.88 -22.29
N ASN A 43 4.10 9.13 -22.94
CA ASN A 43 4.15 8.95 -24.40
C ASN A 43 4.55 7.52 -24.78
N LYS A 44 4.66 7.22 -26.06
CA LYS A 44 4.98 5.88 -26.61
C LYS A 44 6.29 5.27 -26.10
N ASP A 45 7.20 6.06 -25.55
CA ASP A 45 8.46 5.58 -24.99
C ASP A 45 8.29 5.17 -23.51
N SER A 46 7.14 5.47 -22.93
CA SER A 46 6.79 5.12 -21.54
C SER A 46 6.39 3.64 -21.43
N LEU A 47 6.71 3.04 -20.30
CA LEU A 47 6.13 1.80 -19.81
C LEU A 47 5.20 2.13 -18.65
N VAL A 48 3.91 1.84 -18.80
CA VAL A 48 2.92 2.01 -17.74
C VAL A 48 2.64 0.68 -17.08
N ILE A 49 2.69 0.65 -15.76
CA ILE A 49 2.32 -0.50 -14.95
C ILE A 49 1.10 -0.11 -14.14
N THR A 50 0.05 -0.90 -14.22
CA THR A 50 -1.21 -0.68 -13.49
C THR A 50 -1.70 -1.94 -12.79
N ALA A 51 -2.55 -1.78 -11.81
CA ALA A 51 -3.25 -2.89 -11.15
C ALA A 51 -4.72 -2.55 -10.93
N SER A 52 -5.56 -3.55 -11.04
CA SER A 52 -6.98 -3.44 -10.68
C SER A 52 -7.51 -4.80 -10.27
N ALA A 53 -7.85 -4.96 -9.01
CA ALA A 53 -8.38 -6.21 -8.48
C ALA A 53 -9.67 -6.65 -9.22
N SER A 54 -10.59 -5.74 -9.45
CA SER A 54 -11.84 -6.01 -10.21
C SER A 54 -11.64 -5.99 -11.74
N GLY A 55 -10.60 -5.27 -12.21
CA GLY A 55 -10.34 -5.04 -13.62
C GLY A 55 -11.41 -4.24 -14.36
N ASP A 56 -12.30 -3.58 -13.63
CA ASP A 56 -13.41 -2.78 -14.17
C ASP A 56 -13.44 -1.34 -13.63
N THR A 57 -12.43 -0.93 -12.84
CA THR A 57 -12.30 0.44 -12.34
C THR A 57 -12.33 1.42 -13.50
N VAL A 58 -13.34 2.28 -13.52
CA VAL A 58 -13.69 3.10 -14.70
C VAL A 58 -12.51 3.95 -15.14
N GLU A 59 -11.86 4.62 -14.20
CA GLU A 59 -10.75 5.55 -14.45
C GLU A 59 -9.53 4.81 -15.02
N ILE A 60 -9.21 3.63 -14.48
CA ILE A 60 -8.09 2.81 -14.97
C ILE A 60 -8.40 2.29 -16.38
N VAL A 61 -9.62 1.79 -16.61
CA VAL A 61 -10.03 1.29 -17.93
C VAL A 61 -9.99 2.39 -18.99
N GLN A 62 -10.45 3.60 -18.65
CA GLN A 62 -10.43 4.75 -19.57
C GLN A 62 -8.99 5.19 -19.88
N ALA A 63 -8.14 5.33 -18.86
CA ALA A 63 -6.74 5.71 -19.04
C ALA A 63 -5.99 4.65 -19.87
N ALA A 64 -6.13 3.38 -19.53
CA ALA A 64 -5.47 2.28 -20.25
C ALA A 64 -5.94 2.16 -21.71
N LYS A 65 -7.22 2.42 -21.99
CA LYS A 65 -7.75 2.44 -23.37
C LYS A 65 -7.08 3.53 -24.18
N TRP A 66 -7.06 4.75 -23.67
CA TRP A 66 -6.39 5.88 -24.31
C TRP A 66 -4.90 5.59 -24.54
N MET A 67 -4.19 5.08 -23.54
CA MET A 67 -2.77 4.75 -23.64
C MET A 67 -2.51 3.72 -24.76
N LYS A 68 -3.34 2.67 -24.86
CA LYS A 68 -3.26 1.68 -25.93
C LYS A 68 -3.47 2.31 -27.31
N GLU A 69 -4.43 3.21 -27.45
CA GLU A 69 -4.71 3.93 -28.71
C GLU A 69 -3.54 4.85 -29.12
N GLU A 70 -2.82 5.41 -28.16
CA GLU A 70 -1.62 6.24 -28.40
C GLU A 70 -0.32 5.41 -28.57
N GLY A 71 -0.41 4.08 -28.50
CA GLY A 71 0.74 3.18 -28.64
C GLY A 71 1.65 3.14 -27.40
N ILE A 72 1.16 3.58 -26.25
CA ILE A 72 1.86 3.49 -24.96
C ILE A 72 1.73 2.05 -24.44
N ARG A 73 2.83 1.46 -24.02
CA ARG A 73 2.82 0.10 -23.47
C ARG A 73 2.25 0.09 -22.05
N VAL A 74 1.21 -0.72 -21.84
CA VAL A 74 0.55 -0.88 -20.54
C VAL A 74 0.60 -2.33 -20.11
N VAL A 75 1.17 -2.60 -18.93
CA VAL A 75 1.13 -3.90 -18.25
C VAL A 75 0.14 -3.81 -17.10
N ALA A 76 -0.83 -4.72 -17.06
CA ALA A 76 -1.85 -4.72 -16.01
C ALA A 76 -1.77 -5.98 -15.13
N PHE A 77 -1.78 -5.79 -13.83
CA PHE A 77 -2.03 -6.84 -12.84
C PHE A 77 -3.53 -6.93 -12.59
N THR A 78 -4.17 -7.95 -13.15
CA THR A 78 -5.63 -8.12 -13.06
C THR A 78 -6.07 -9.53 -13.45
N GLY A 79 -7.34 -9.87 -13.23
CA GLY A 79 -7.93 -11.09 -13.78
C GLY A 79 -7.98 -11.05 -15.31
N ARG A 80 -7.55 -12.12 -16.00
CA ARG A 80 -7.54 -12.18 -17.49
C ARG A 80 -8.94 -12.00 -18.08
N ASP A 81 -9.97 -12.47 -17.39
CA ASP A 81 -11.35 -12.38 -17.86
C ASP A 81 -12.03 -11.05 -17.55
N SER A 82 -11.36 -10.16 -16.81
CA SER A 82 -11.84 -8.83 -16.51
C SER A 82 -11.89 -7.93 -17.76
N LYS A 83 -12.56 -6.80 -17.66
CA LYS A 83 -12.64 -5.81 -18.73
C LYS A 83 -11.25 -5.30 -19.13
N LEU A 84 -10.42 -4.98 -18.15
CA LEU A 84 -9.04 -4.54 -18.37
C LEU A 84 -8.17 -5.66 -18.95
N GLY A 85 -8.31 -6.89 -18.42
CA GLY A 85 -7.56 -8.06 -18.87
C GLY A 85 -7.84 -8.45 -20.32
N LYS A 86 -9.10 -8.30 -20.78
CA LYS A 86 -9.48 -8.54 -22.19
C LYS A 86 -9.05 -7.43 -23.15
N MET A 87 -8.83 -6.24 -22.62
CA MET A 87 -8.51 -5.05 -23.43
C MET A 87 -7.01 -4.93 -23.73
N LEU A 88 -6.15 -5.33 -22.79
CA LEU A 88 -4.71 -5.11 -22.86
C LEU A 88 -3.96 -6.32 -23.40
N ASP A 89 -2.84 -6.06 -24.08
CA ASP A 89 -1.99 -7.10 -24.67
C ASP A 89 -1.02 -7.71 -23.63
N TYR A 90 -0.68 -6.96 -22.58
CA TYR A 90 0.23 -7.39 -21.52
C TYR A 90 -0.51 -7.47 -20.18
N VAL A 91 -0.82 -8.69 -19.76
CA VAL A 91 -1.56 -8.95 -18.53
C VAL A 91 -0.82 -9.96 -17.65
N VAL A 92 -0.45 -9.55 -16.47
CA VAL A 92 -0.05 -10.44 -15.38
C VAL A 92 -1.32 -10.89 -14.69
N HIS A 93 -1.59 -12.20 -14.72
CA HIS A 93 -2.79 -12.73 -14.08
C HIS A 93 -2.71 -12.62 -12.57
N ALA A 94 -3.46 -11.71 -12.01
CA ALA A 94 -3.54 -11.43 -10.59
C ALA A 94 -5.02 -11.50 -10.14
N PRO A 95 -5.56 -12.70 -9.91
CA PRO A 95 -6.93 -12.86 -9.45
C PRO A 95 -7.06 -12.36 -8.01
N VAL A 96 -8.24 -11.89 -7.65
CA VAL A 96 -8.54 -11.55 -6.25
C VAL A 96 -8.54 -12.82 -5.41
N VAL A 97 -7.69 -12.87 -4.41
CA VAL A 97 -7.65 -13.96 -3.43
C VAL A 97 -8.18 -13.44 -2.11
N THR A 98 -9.37 -13.91 -1.73
CA THR A 98 -10.04 -13.45 -0.50
C THR A 98 -9.18 -13.76 0.72
N GLY A 99 -8.90 -12.74 1.52
CA GLY A 99 -8.14 -12.85 2.76
C GLY A 99 -6.61 -12.83 2.61
N PHE A 100 -6.10 -12.63 1.37
CA PHE A 100 -4.66 -12.57 1.07
C PHE A 100 -4.34 -11.33 0.26
N CYS A 101 -4.43 -10.15 0.90
CA CYS A 101 -4.14 -8.87 0.24
C CYS A 101 -2.68 -8.76 -0.20
N GLU A 102 -1.75 -9.39 0.49
CA GLU A 102 -0.32 -9.43 0.18
C GLU A 102 0.02 -10.21 -1.10
N HIS A 103 -0.91 -10.96 -1.69
CA HIS A 103 -0.68 -11.71 -2.92
C HIS A 103 -0.30 -10.79 -4.10
N SER A 104 -0.95 -9.63 -4.24
CA SER A 104 -0.62 -8.67 -5.29
C SER A 104 0.81 -8.14 -5.15
N TYR A 105 1.23 -7.85 -3.93
CA TYR A 105 2.60 -7.39 -3.64
C TYR A 105 3.66 -8.40 -4.04
N VAL A 106 3.43 -9.69 -3.77
CA VAL A 106 4.37 -10.75 -4.18
C VAL A 106 4.51 -10.81 -5.70
N LEU A 107 3.39 -10.78 -6.44
CA LEU A 107 3.41 -10.80 -7.90
C LEU A 107 4.08 -9.55 -8.48
N GLN A 108 3.78 -8.39 -7.93
CA GLN A 108 4.38 -7.14 -8.35
C GLN A 108 5.88 -7.10 -8.04
N ALA A 109 6.32 -7.62 -6.89
CA ALA A 109 7.73 -7.68 -6.54
C ALA A 109 8.54 -8.50 -7.55
N TYR A 110 8.06 -9.69 -7.94
CA TYR A 110 8.70 -10.46 -8.99
C TYR A 110 8.86 -9.66 -10.29
N PHE A 111 7.82 -8.97 -10.69
CA PHE A 111 7.83 -8.19 -11.93
C PHE A 111 8.73 -6.96 -11.85
N MET A 112 8.54 -6.13 -10.82
CA MET A 112 9.24 -4.85 -10.67
C MET A 112 10.74 -5.05 -10.51
N TYR A 113 11.15 -5.99 -9.64
CA TYR A 113 12.57 -6.23 -9.41
C TYR A 113 13.23 -7.02 -10.54
N LYS A 114 12.46 -7.85 -11.30
CA LYS A 114 12.97 -8.42 -12.56
C LYS A 114 13.20 -7.35 -13.62
N LEU A 115 12.34 -6.36 -13.70
CA LEU A 115 12.54 -5.22 -14.60
C LEU A 115 13.85 -4.47 -14.26
N MET A 116 14.13 -4.25 -12.97
CA MET A 116 15.41 -3.65 -12.54
C MET A 116 16.60 -4.54 -12.85
N ASN A 117 16.48 -5.85 -12.67
CA ASN A 117 17.50 -6.81 -13.04
C ASN A 117 17.84 -6.78 -14.56
N LEU A 118 16.81 -6.78 -15.41
CA LEU A 118 17.00 -6.71 -16.87
C LEU A 118 17.63 -5.40 -17.35
N ARG A 119 17.54 -4.35 -16.54
CA ARG A 119 18.22 -3.08 -16.78
C ARG A 119 19.65 -3.04 -16.26
N GLY A 120 20.08 -4.01 -15.45
CA GLY A 120 21.37 -4.01 -14.75
C GLY A 120 21.36 -3.24 -13.43
N ASP A 121 20.19 -2.87 -12.91
CA ASP A 121 20.04 -2.08 -11.67
C ASP A 121 19.87 -2.97 -10.43
N PHE A 122 19.73 -4.29 -10.61
CA PHE A 122 19.57 -5.26 -9.51
C PHE A 122 20.16 -6.64 -9.84
N ASP A 123 21.43 -6.84 -9.66
CA ASP A 123 22.14 -8.10 -9.98
C ASP A 123 21.73 -9.28 -9.10
N ALA A 124 21.31 -9.02 -7.85
CA ALA A 124 20.95 -10.05 -6.89
C ALA A 124 19.51 -10.58 -7.06
N TYR A 125 18.83 -10.26 -8.17
CA TYR A 125 17.42 -10.63 -8.39
C TYR A 125 17.16 -12.12 -8.27
N ASP A 126 17.97 -12.98 -8.91
CA ASP A 126 17.68 -14.41 -8.93
C ASP A 126 17.73 -14.99 -7.52
N ARG A 127 18.72 -14.58 -6.69
CA ARG A 127 18.78 -14.96 -5.27
C ARG A 127 17.59 -14.41 -4.48
N PHE A 128 17.19 -13.15 -4.71
CA PHE A 128 15.99 -12.58 -4.11
C PHE A 128 14.73 -13.38 -4.48
N ALA A 129 14.56 -13.71 -5.76
CA ALA A 129 13.40 -14.45 -6.26
C ALA A 129 13.32 -15.86 -5.68
N ASP A 130 14.45 -16.56 -5.57
CA ASP A 130 14.54 -17.90 -4.98
C ASP A 130 14.12 -17.84 -3.50
N GLN A 131 14.69 -16.92 -2.72
CA GLN A 131 14.37 -16.76 -1.30
C GLN A 131 12.91 -16.30 -1.10
N LEU A 132 12.41 -15.40 -1.93
CA LEU A 132 11.00 -14.98 -1.89
C LEU A 132 10.07 -16.17 -2.14
N SER A 133 10.38 -17.01 -3.12
CA SER A 133 9.61 -18.20 -3.44
C SER A 133 9.62 -19.21 -2.30
N GLU A 134 10.77 -19.39 -1.66
CA GLU A 134 10.97 -20.42 -0.62
C GLU A 134 10.32 -20.02 0.71
N TYR A 135 10.41 -18.74 1.10
CA TYR A 135 10.13 -18.37 2.49
C TYR A 135 8.89 -17.49 2.69
N ILE A 136 8.50 -16.67 1.71
CA ILE A 136 7.58 -15.55 1.96
C ILE A 136 6.23 -15.98 2.53
N PHE A 137 5.64 -17.08 2.06
CA PHE A 137 4.30 -17.48 2.50
C PHE A 137 4.28 -17.98 3.95
N GLU A 138 5.28 -18.78 4.33
CA GLU A 138 5.41 -19.26 5.70
C GLU A 138 5.78 -18.13 6.66
N ASP A 139 6.67 -17.24 6.23
CA ASP A 139 7.07 -16.05 7.01
C ASP A 139 5.88 -15.12 7.25
N LEU A 140 5.12 -14.78 6.21
CA LEU A 140 3.91 -13.95 6.37
C LEU A 140 2.85 -14.63 7.26
N LEU A 141 2.70 -15.96 7.17
CA LEU A 141 1.80 -16.68 8.06
C LEU A 141 2.28 -16.62 9.52
N ALA A 142 3.57 -16.79 9.77
CA ALA A 142 4.16 -16.68 11.11
C ALA A 142 4.02 -15.24 11.66
N ILE A 143 4.25 -14.24 10.82
CA ILE A 143 4.09 -12.83 11.13
C ILE A 143 2.64 -12.51 11.50
N LYS A 144 1.66 -12.96 10.70
CA LYS A 144 0.23 -12.79 11.01
C LYS A 144 -0.14 -13.41 12.35
N LYS A 145 0.35 -14.63 12.65
CA LYS A 145 0.12 -15.28 13.95
C LYS A 145 0.74 -14.51 15.12
N LYS A 146 1.95 -13.97 14.94
CA LYS A 146 2.60 -13.12 15.94
C LYS A 146 1.84 -11.82 16.16
N PHE A 147 1.35 -11.22 15.08
CA PHE A 147 0.63 -9.95 15.12
C PHE A 147 -0.78 -10.08 15.72
N GLU A 148 -1.40 -11.25 15.69
CA GLU A 148 -2.79 -11.47 16.09
C GLU A 148 -3.14 -10.86 17.46
N PRO A 149 -2.45 -11.17 18.58
CA PRO A 149 -2.74 -10.56 19.88
C PRO A 149 -2.40 -9.07 19.92
N ILE A 150 -1.40 -8.62 19.15
CA ILE A 150 -0.98 -7.23 19.07
C ILE A 150 -2.05 -6.41 18.35
N GLY A 151 -2.49 -6.86 17.17
CA GLY A 151 -3.53 -6.21 16.39
C GLY A 151 -4.88 -6.18 17.11
N MET A 152 -5.23 -7.24 17.84
CA MET A 152 -6.41 -7.24 18.68
C MET A 152 -6.35 -6.14 19.75
N LYS A 153 -5.21 -6.01 20.43
CA LYS A 153 -5.00 -4.94 21.42
C LYS A 153 -5.08 -3.56 20.77
N MET A 154 -4.37 -3.33 19.67
CA MET A 154 -4.40 -2.06 18.92
C MET A 154 -5.83 -1.67 18.53
N ALA A 155 -6.60 -2.59 17.96
CA ALA A 155 -7.99 -2.33 17.60
C ALA A 155 -8.85 -2.01 18.83
N SER A 156 -8.66 -2.74 19.94
CA SER A 156 -9.44 -2.50 21.16
C SER A 156 -9.21 -1.11 21.79
N GLU A 157 -8.05 -0.52 21.54
CA GLU A 157 -7.69 0.81 22.04
C GLU A 157 -8.18 1.94 21.13
N LEU A 158 -8.53 1.63 19.87
CA LEU A 158 -8.76 2.65 18.84
C LEU A 158 -10.14 2.59 18.14
N TYR A 159 -10.86 1.46 18.24
CA TYR A 159 -12.04 1.20 17.39
C TYR A 159 -13.20 2.19 17.62
N ASP A 160 -13.30 2.78 18.80
CA ASP A 160 -14.34 3.72 19.21
C ASP A 160 -13.85 5.17 19.35
N ALA A 161 -12.60 5.42 18.94
CA ALA A 161 -12.10 6.79 18.87
C ALA A 161 -12.94 7.61 17.90
N GLU A 162 -13.31 8.82 18.28
CA GLU A 162 -14.05 9.72 17.41
C GLU A 162 -13.26 10.04 16.15
N TYR A 163 -11.93 10.11 16.28
CA TYR A 163 -11.01 10.49 15.24
C TYR A 163 -9.60 9.97 15.57
N THR A 164 -8.97 9.30 14.62
CA THR A 164 -7.59 8.79 14.76
C THR A 164 -6.68 9.44 13.74
N ILE A 165 -5.52 9.93 14.18
CA ILE A 165 -4.45 10.41 13.29
C ILE A 165 -3.56 9.23 12.94
N PHE A 166 -3.44 8.92 11.62
CA PHE A 166 -2.53 7.91 11.11
C PHE A 166 -1.30 8.57 10.50
N THR A 167 -0.11 8.15 10.89
CA THR A 167 1.14 8.71 10.37
C THR A 167 2.12 7.61 9.98
N GLY A 168 2.88 7.87 8.95
CA GLY A 168 3.93 7.03 8.42
C GLY A 168 4.74 7.81 7.39
N SER A 169 5.84 7.23 6.94
CA SER A 169 6.75 7.87 5.99
C SER A 169 7.41 6.86 5.05
N GLY A 170 8.17 7.35 4.07
CA GLY A 170 8.97 6.53 3.17
C GLY A 170 8.15 5.45 2.46
N ALA A 171 8.69 4.24 2.42
CA ALA A 171 8.05 3.09 1.77
C ALA A 171 6.69 2.72 2.36
N LEU A 172 6.41 3.08 3.62
CA LEU A 172 5.15 2.75 4.30
C LEU A 172 4.11 3.87 4.29
N TRP A 173 4.40 5.01 3.66
CA TRP A 173 3.40 6.06 3.52
C TRP A 173 2.17 5.57 2.73
N GLY A 174 2.39 4.81 1.66
CA GLY A 174 1.30 4.22 0.89
C GLY A 174 0.43 3.26 1.71
N GLU A 175 1.03 2.41 2.55
CA GLU A 175 0.31 1.51 3.45
C GLU A 175 -0.53 2.27 4.49
N THR A 176 0.00 3.39 4.99
CA THR A 176 -0.71 4.27 5.91
C THR A 176 -1.98 4.86 5.27
N LEU A 177 -1.86 5.32 4.02
CA LEU A 177 -3.01 5.83 3.24
C LEU A 177 -4.02 4.72 2.92
N LEU A 178 -3.53 3.54 2.47
CA LEU A 178 -4.37 2.41 2.12
C LEU A 178 -5.22 1.97 3.31
N PHE A 179 -4.60 1.80 4.48
CA PHE A 179 -5.34 1.39 5.67
C PHE A 179 -6.35 2.45 6.11
N SER A 180 -5.95 3.72 6.15
CA SER A 180 -6.81 4.83 6.58
C SER A 180 -8.03 4.97 5.64
N MET A 181 -7.78 5.17 4.36
CA MET A 181 -8.87 5.49 3.41
C MET A 181 -9.65 4.26 2.98
N CYS A 182 -8.97 3.16 2.60
CA CYS A 182 -9.67 2.01 2.04
C CYS A 182 -10.26 1.09 3.12
N MET A 183 -9.56 0.91 4.25
CA MET A 183 -10.03 -0.01 5.29
C MET A 183 -10.93 0.70 6.30
N LEU A 184 -10.50 1.85 6.83
CA LEU A 184 -11.26 2.52 7.89
C LEU A 184 -12.38 3.40 7.33
N GLU A 185 -12.10 4.33 6.41
CA GLU A 185 -13.15 5.23 5.91
C GLU A 185 -14.13 4.48 5.00
N GLU A 186 -13.64 3.73 3.99
CA GLU A 186 -14.51 3.04 3.02
C GLU A 186 -15.26 1.86 3.62
N MET A 187 -14.53 0.96 4.34
CA MET A 187 -15.07 -0.33 4.78
C MET A 187 -15.61 -0.31 6.21
N GLN A 188 -15.11 0.55 7.09
CA GLN A 188 -15.54 0.64 8.49
C GLN A 188 -16.31 1.91 8.83
N TRP A 189 -16.30 2.92 7.94
CA TRP A 189 -16.93 4.24 8.11
C TRP A 189 -16.41 5.00 9.33
N ILE A 190 -15.17 4.69 9.72
CA ILE A 190 -14.45 5.35 10.81
C ILE A 190 -13.72 6.56 10.24
N ARG A 191 -13.89 7.70 10.90
CA ARG A 191 -13.17 8.93 10.53
C ARG A 191 -11.71 8.83 10.96
N CYS A 192 -10.81 9.11 10.04
CA CYS A 192 -9.39 9.18 10.34
C CYS A 192 -8.70 10.26 9.52
N ARG A 193 -7.49 10.61 9.92
CA ARG A 193 -6.65 11.56 9.21
C ARG A 193 -5.28 10.95 8.95
N PRO A 194 -5.01 10.48 7.73
CA PRO A 194 -3.65 10.16 7.35
C PRO A 194 -2.84 11.47 7.17
N VAL A 195 -1.63 11.48 7.68
CA VAL A 195 -0.66 12.55 7.50
C VAL A 195 0.75 11.98 7.39
N ASN A 196 1.50 12.39 6.39
CA ASN A 196 2.90 12.00 6.29
C ASN A 196 3.67 12.55 7.51
N ALA A 197 4.57 11.74 8.10
CA ALA A 197 5.32 12.12 9.30
C ALA A 197 6.11 13.43 9.11
N ALA A 198 6.58 13.72 7.89
CA ALA A 198 7.23 15.00 7.56
C ALA A 198 6.29 16.20 7.70
N GLN A 199 4.99 16.01 7.42
CA GLN A 199 3.99 17.08 7.47
C GLN A 199 3.31 17.19 8.84
N PHE A 200 3.45 16.18 9.70
CA PHE A 200 2.80 16.12 11.01
C PHE A 200 3.04 17.39 11.84
N PHE A 201 4.27 17.88 11.86
CA PHE A 201 4.68 19.06 12.63
C PHE A 201 4.31 20.42 11.99
N HIS A 202 3.62 20.40 10.85
CA HIS A 202 3.21 21.61 10.12
C HIS A 202 1.70 21.83 10.20
N GLY A 203 1.11 21.50 11.35
CA GLY A 203 -0.30 21.75 11.67
C GLY A 203 -1.00 20.61 12.39
N THR A 204 -0.79 19.34 11.98
CA THR A 204 -1.53 18.20 12.51
C THR A 204 -1.29 17.99 14.03
N LEU A 205 -0.09 18.29 14.53
CA LEU A 205 0.22 18.20 15.97
C LEU A 205 -0.76 19.01 16.84
N GLU A 206 -1.34 20.11 16.32
CA GLU A 206 -2.30 20.94 17.04
C GLU A 206 -3.70 20.29 17.19
N LEU A 207 -3.94 19.18 16.49
CA LEU A 207 -5.19 18.42 16.56
C LEU A 207 -5.16 17.34 17.64
N ILE A 208 -4.04 17.16 18.34
CA ILE A 208 -3.91 16.13 19.36
C ILE A 208 -4.54 16.62 20.65
N GLU A 209 -5.62 15.96 21.02
CA GLU A 209 -6.41 16.21 22.22
C GLU A 209 -6.65 14.88 22.96
N ASP A 210 -7.25 14.96 24.13
CA ASP A 210 -7.80 13.78 24.80
C ASP A 210 -8.75 13.05 23.85
N LYS A 211 -8.57 11.73 23.68
CA LYS A 211 -9.35 10.86 22.79
C LYS A 211 -9.06 11.03 21.27
N VAL A 212 -8.02 11.73 20.90
CA VAL A 212 -7.49 11.76 19.53
C VAL A 212 -6.16 10.99 19.49
N PRO A 213 -6.22 9.65 19.38
CA PRO A 213 -5.02 8.83 19.36
C PRO A 213 -4.23 8.99 18.06
N VAL A 214 -2.91 8.75 18.17
CA VAL A 214 -2.01 8.71 17.03
C VAL A 214 -1.60 7.27 16.74
N PHE A 215 -1.83 6.78 15.52
CA PHE A 215 -1.32 5.51 15.03
C PHE A 215 -0.09 5.75 14.16
N ILE A 216 1.05 5.21 14.56
CA ILE A 216 2.34 5.43 13.90
C ILE A 216 2.73 4.14 13.18
N VAL A 217 2.91 4.22 11.85
CA VAL A 217 3.39 3.12 11.01
C VAL A 217 4.87 3.36 10.74
N LYS A 218 5.74 2.56 11.38
CA LYS A 218 7.20 2.72 11.31
C LYS A 218 7.82 1.73 10.32
N GLY A 219 8.47 2.28 9.31
CA GLY A 219 9.27 1.53 8.35
C GLY A 219 10.70 1.28 8.85
N GLU A 220 11.54 0.78 7.94
CA GLU A 220 12.95 0.48 8.20
C GLU A 220 13.91 1.28 7.29
N ASP A 221 13.35 2.14 6.45
CA ASP A 221 14.11 3.01 5.56
C ASP A 221 14.61 4.28 6.29
N GLU A 222 15.29 5.15 5.54
CA GLU A 222 15.90 6.37 6.05
C GLU A 222 14.89 7.35 6.67
N PHE A 223 13.62 7.26 6.26
CA PHE A 223 12.55 8.12 6.79
C PHE A 223 12.05 7.69 8.16
N ARG A 224 12.47 6.52 8.67
CA ARG A 224 12.16 6.09 10.05
C ARG A 224 12.50 7.16 11.10
N ALA A 225 13.48 8.00 10.83
CA ALA A 225 13.81 9.13 11.73
C ALA A 225 12.64 10.10 11.90
N GLN A 226 11.79 10.28 10.87
CA GLN A 226 10.60 11.13 10.95
C GLN A 226 9.50 10.47 11.80
N ASP A 227 9.31 9.16 11.65
CA ASP A 227 8.35 8.39 12.45
C ASP A 227 8.76 8.37 13.93
N ASN A 228 10.06 8.20 14.22
CA ASN A 228 10.60 8.30 15.57
C ASN A 228 10.34 9.69 16.19
N ARG A 229 10.47 10.76 15.40
CA ARG A 229 10.21 12.11 15.87
C ARG A 229 8.74 12.29 16.29
N VAL A 230 7.81 11.70 15.55
CA VAL A 230 6.38 11.72 15.95
C VAL A 230 6.17 10.92 17.23
N GLU A 231 6.76 9.74 17.35
CA GLU A 231 6.66 8.92 18.57
C GLU A 231 7.21 9.66 19.79
N GLU A 232 8.40 10.27 19.68
CA GLU A 232 8.99 11.05 20.78
C GLU A 232 8.13 12.27 21.16
N PHE A 233 7.49 12.91 20.19
CA PHE A 233 6.53 13.97 20.45
C PHE A 233 5.33 13.44 21.24
N CYS A 234 4.72 12.33 20.82
CA CYS A 234 3.61 11.70 21.52
C CYS A 234 3.97 11.34 22.98
N LYS A 235 5.16 10.78 23.20
CA LYS A 235 5.70 10.50 24.53
C LYS A 235 5.82 11.77 25.38
N LYS A 236 6.37 12.84 24.77
CA LYS A 236 6.61 14.11 25.49
C LYS A 236 5.33 14.77 25.95
N ILE A 237 4.27 14.76 25.16
CA ILE A 237 2.97 15.35 25.52
C ILE A 237 2.05 14.35 26.24
N ASN A 238 2.48 13.12 26.41
CA ASN A 238 1.75 12.03 27.05
C ASN A 238 0.34 11.81 26.46
N CYS A 239 0.22 11.89 25.11
CA CYS A 239 -1.02 11.56 24.42
C CYS A 239 -1.18 10.04 24.23
N GLN A 240 -2.39 9.62 23.86
CA GLN A 240 -2.63 8.23 23.45
C GLN A 240 -2.00 7.98 22.09
N TYR A 241 -1.14 6.96 21.97
CA TYR A 241 -0.60 6.55 20.69
C TYR A 241 -0.35 5.03 20.62
N VAL A 242 -0.31 4.51 19.41
CA VAL A 242 -0.03 3.11 19.09
C VAL A 242 1.02 3.07 17.99
N VAL A 243 1.96 2.14 18.07
CA VAL A 243 3.02 1.97 17.07
C VAL A 243 2.94 0.59 16.45
N PHE A 244 2.85 0.53 15.14
CA PHE A 244 3.21 -0.62 14.34
C PHE A 244 4.66 -0.44 13.88
N ASP A 245 5.56 -1.31 14.28
CA ASP A 245 6.96 -1.29 13.89
C ASP A 245 7.30 -2.51 13.04
N ALA A 246 7.56 -2.29 11.75
CA ALA A 246 7.87 -3.38 10.81
C ALA A 246 9.13 -4.15 11.20
N SER A 247 10.09 -3.51 11.90
CA SER A 247 11.34 -4.14 12.32
C SER A 247 11.19 -5.24 13.35
N GLU A 248 10.03 -5.32 14.02
CA GLU A 248 9.74 -6.37 15.00
C GLU A 248 9.40 -7.73 14.36
N TYR A 249 9.22 -7.77 13.05
CA TYR A 249 8.78 -8.98 12.32
C TYR A 249 9.92 -9.55 11.50
N ALA A 250 10.48 -10.68 11.96
CA ALA A 250 11.58 -11.37 11.28
C ALA A 250 11.10 -12.11 10.03
N VAL A 251 11.98 -12.19 9.05
CA VAL A 251 11.86 -12.99 7.83
C VAL A 251 13.16 -13.74 7.59
N ARG A 252 13.11 -14.81 6.81
CA ARG A 252 14.28 -15.66 6.50
C ARG A 252 15.09 -15.17 5.30
N LEU A 253 14.58 -14.19 4.55
CA LEU A 253 15.33 -13.58 3.46
C LEU A 253 16.55 -12.83 3.99
N ASP A 254 17.60 -12.74 3.16
CA ASP A 254 18.79 -11.96 3.47
C ASP A 254 18.42 -10.50 3.82
N ASN A 255 19.14 -9.92 4.77
CA ASN A 255 18.82 -8.57 5.28
C ASN A 255 18.80 -7.50 4.18
N GLU A 256 19.62 -7.64 3.13
CA GLU A 256 19.61 -6.70 2.00
C GLU A 256 18.30 -6.68 1.22
N PHE A 257 17.52 -7.79 1.26
CA PHE A 257 16.22 -7.91 0.59
C PHE A 257 15.05 -7.45 1.45
N ARG A 258 15.28 -7.23 2.74
CA ARG A 258 14.23 -6.89 3.68
C ARG A 258 13.46 -5.62 3.27
N LYS A 259 14.14 -4.61 2.76
CA LYS A 259 13.52 -3.37 2.27
C LYS A 259 12.45 -3.60 1.19
N PHE A 260 12.56 -4.68 0.40
CA PHE A 260 11.63 -5.02 -0.68
C PHE A 260 10.36 -5.70 -0.19
N ILE A 261 10.36 -6.22 1.04
CA ILE A 261 9.25 -7.00 1.59
C ILE A 261 8.58 -6.33 2.80
N VAL A 262 9.16 -5.26 3.34
CA VAL A 262 8.57 -4.51 4.47
C VAL A 262 7.13 -4.04 4.17
N PRO A 263 6.75 -3.56 2.97
CA PRO A 263 5.37 -3.27 2.64
C PRO A 263 4.46 -4.51 2.68
N MET A 264 4.96 -5.70 2.26
CA MET A 264 4.19 -6.96 2.34
C MET A 264 3.91 -7.35 3.79
N ILE A 265 4.90 -7.20 4.69
CA ILE A 265 4.75 -7.43 6.14
C ILE A 265 3.68 -6.50 6.69
N THR A 266 3.76 -5.22 6.32
CA THR A 266 2.85 -4.18 6.81
C THR A 266 1.42 -4.45 6.35
N THR A 267 1.21 -4.70 5.05
CA THR A 267 -0.13 -4.99 4.53
C THR A 267 -0.69 -6.29 5.10
N ALA A 268 0.13 -7.32 5.32
CA ALA A 268 -0.29 -8.58 5.95
C ALA A 268 -0.81 -8.36 7.38
N CYS A 269 -0.14 -7.53 8.16
CA CYS A 269 -0.51 -7.18 9.52
C CYS A 269 -1.68 -6.19 9.56
N ILE A 270 -1.48 -5.00 9.00
CA ILE A 270 -2.43 -3.89 9.16
C ILE A 270 -3.66 -4.15 8.27
N THR A 271 -3.51 -4.22 6.96
CA THR A 271 -4.63 -4.41 6.04
C THR A 271 -5.27 -5.78 6.20
N GLY A 272 -4.47 -6.83 6.35
CA GLY A 272 -4.94 -8.20 6.45
C GLY A 272 -5.53 -8.59 7.81
N ARG A 273 -4.94 -8.17 8.93
CA ARG A 273 -5.35 -8.60 10.26
C ARG A 273 -5.98 -7.52 11.11
N LEU A 274 -5.37 -6.33 11.21
CA LEU A 274 -5.91 -5.26 12.04
C LEU A 274 -7.33 -4.87 11.58
N SER A 275 -7.58 -4.81 10.27
CA SER A 275 -8.93 -4.57 9.72
C SER A 275 -9.97 -5.56 10.23
N ARG A 276 -9.61 -6.84 10.40
CA ARG A 276 -10.50 -7.88 10.94
C ARG A 276 -10.78 -7.69 12.41
N HIS A 277 -9.83 -7.18 13.18
CA HIS A 277 -10.05 -6.83 14.56
C HIS A 277 -10.97 -5.61 14.69
N TYR A 278 -10.81 -4.61 13.83
CA TYR A 278 -11.79 -3.50 13.75
C TYR A 278 -13.19 -4.02 13.44
N GLU A 279 -13.36 -4.88 12.40
CA GLU A 279 -14.64 -5.52 12.07
C GLU A 279 -15.27 -6.21 13.29
N ALA A 280 -14.47 -6.94 14.07
CA ALA A 280 -14.94 -7.67 15.24
C ALA A 280 -15.41 -6.74 16.37
N TYR A 281 -14.66 -5.67 16.66
CA TYR A 281 -14.99 -4.71 17.71
C TYR A 281 -16.16 -3.80 17.33
N THR A 282 -16.18 -3.28 16.11
CA THR A 282 -17.24 -2.40 15.60
C THR A 282 -18.51 -3.16 15.26
N LYS A 283 -18.42 -4.48 15.05
CA LYS A 283 -19.49 -5.33 14.50
C LYS A 283 -19.97 -4.84 13.13
N HIS A 284 -19.14 -4.13 12.41
CA HIS A 284 -19.40 -3.57 11.09
C HIS A 284 -18.67 -4.37 10.02
N ASN A 285 -19.41 -5.11 9.20
CA ASN A 285 -18.82 -5.98 8.19
C ASN A 285 -18.03 -5.19 7.15
N LEU A 286 -16.79 -5.62 6.87
CA LEU A 286 -15.89 -4.99 5.88
C LEU A 286 -16.45 -4.95 4.45
N GLN A 287 -17.50 -5.72 4.14
CA GLN A 287 -18.15 -5.69 2.83
C GLN A 287 -19.27 -4.64 2.73
N TYR A 288 -19.65 -4.01 3.81
CA TYR A 288 -20.69 -2.98 3.77
C TYR A 288 -20.18 -1.74 3.02
N ARG A 289 -21.04 -1.22 2.16
CA ARG A 289 -20.79 0.02 1.41
C ARG A 289 -22.04 0.89 1.50
N ARG A 290 -21.84 2.18 1.82
CA ARG A 290 -22.93 3.16 1.86
C ARG A 290 -23.21 3.72 0.47
N TYR A 291 -22.17 4.06 -0.25
CA TYR A 291 -22.25 4.75 -1.55
C TYR A 291 -21.40 4.09 -2.62
N TYR A 292 -20.21 3.62 -2.26
CA TYR A 292 -19.24 3.06 -3.20
C TYR A 292 -19.86 1.91 -4.02
N ARG A 293 -19.92 2.09 -5.35
CA ARG A 293 -20.53 1.16 -6.31
C ARG A 293 -22.01 0.82 -6.04
N GLN A 294 -22.74 1.62 -5.24
CA GLN A 294 -24.18 1.41 -5.00
C GLN A 294 -25.04 2.12 -6.05
N PHE A 295 -24.51 3.15 -6.70
CA PHE A 295 -25.16 3.89 -7.79
C PHE A 295 -24.08 4.52 -8.69
N LYS A 296 -24.52 5.06 -9.83
CA LYS A 296 -23.62 5.78 -10.74
C LYS A 296 -23.46 7.22 -10.25
N TYR A 297 -22.22 7.65 -10.10
CA TYR A 297 -21.85 9.02 -9.72
C TYR A 297 -20.74 9.55 -10.63
#